data_bf271e28bf219e9a9affc4e4d5a72e44
#
_entry.id   bf271e28bf219e9a9affc4e4d5a72e44
#
_cell.length_a   1.000
_cell.length_b   1.000
_cell.length_c   1.000
_cell.angle_alpha   90.00
_cell.angle_beta   90.00
_cell.angle_gamma   90.00
#
_symmetry.space_group_name_H-M   'P 1'
#
loop_
_entity.id
_entity.type
_entity.pdbx_description
1 polymer ?
#
loop_
_entity_poly.entity_id
_entity_poly.type
_entity_poly.pdbx_seq_one_letter_code
_entity_poly.pdbx_strand_id
1 'polypeptide(L)'
;MDIYQRLGIKPRINAAACYTALGGSLMAPEVLQAMNDAAKSFISLHELQQKAGERIASLTKNEGAFITTGAAAGIVLSILACRTRGDLVEIQKIIDGTAKRSEIIMYAGHRIPYDSNIRVAGSDLVTVGDAIQTFDYQLEAKINEHTTAIFFCAGAHLAGPALSLQKTIEIAEKYSIPVIVDAAAQLPPVSNLWHFTHEMGADLAIFSGGKALRGPQSSGLVVGKRDFIEAIRVNAAPYPRLGRGFKASKEEIAGLLTAIEAYLTKDHAADWQRWSNTVDSW
;
A
#
# COMPACT_ATOMS: atom_id res chain seq x y z
N MET A 1 10.81 32.67 -12.32
CA MET A 1 10.18 31.71 -13.28
C MET A 1 10.29 30.34 -12.66
N ASP A 2 9.15 29.69 -12.45
CA ASP A 2 9.11 28.34 -11.90
C ASP A 2 9.58 27.29 -12.92
N ILE A 3 9.77 26.03 -12.47
CA ILE A 3 10.30 24.97 -13.33
C ILE A 3 9.38 24.68 -14.54
N TYR A 4 8.06 24.75 -14.35
CA TYR A 4 7.10 24.46 -15.41
C TYR A 4 7.13 25.53 -16.50
N GLN A 5 7.21 26.82 -16.10
CA GLN A 5 7.39 27.94 -17.04
C GLN A 5 8.70 27.81 -17.84
N ARG A 6 9.79 27.38 -17.16
CA ARG A 6 11.09 27.16 -17.84
C ARG A 6 11.01 26.04 -18.89
N LEU A 7 10.17 25.02 -18.65
CA LEU A 7 9.96 23.88 -19.56
C LEU A 7 8.84 24.11 -20.57
N GLY A 8 8.15 25.28 -20.55
CA GLY A 8 6.99 25.56 -21.40
C GLY A 8 5.76 24.73 -21.07
N ILE A 9 5.68 24.16 -19.86
CA ILE A 9 4.56 23.35 -19.41
C ILE A 9 3.51 24.26 -18.76
N LYS A 10 2.25 24.15 -19.22
CA LYS A 10 1.13 24.90 -18.64
C LYS A 10 0.50 24.08 -17.50
N PRO A 11 0.37 24.63 -16.27
CA PRO A 11 -0.39 24.00 -15.21
C PRO A 11 -1.82 23.69 -15.65
N ARG A 12 -2.39 22.61 -15.11
CA ARG A 12 -3.75 22.16 -15.41
C ARG A 12 -4.69 22.48 -14.24
N ILE A 13 -5.92 22.85 -14.54
CA ILE A 13 -7.02 22.84 -13.58
C ILE A 13 -7.44 21.37 -13.46
N ASN A 14 -7.23 20.79 -12.25
CA ASN A 14 -7.50 19.38 -12.01
C ASN A 14 -8.89 19.19 -11.40
N ALA A 15 -9.81 18.61 -12.16
CA ALA A 15 -11.14 18.17 -11.72
C ALA A 15 -11.26 16.62 -11.72
N ALA A 16 -10.16 15.89 -11.79
CA ALA A 16 -10.10 14.43 -11.92
C ALA A 16 -9.44 13.73 -10.72
N ALA A 17 -9.57 14.29 -9.51
CA ALA A 17 -9.01 13.75 -8.26
C ALA A 17 -7.48 13.50 -8.33
N CYS A 18 -6.98 12.45 -7.67
CA CYS A 18 -5.54 12.22 -7.44
C CYS A 18 -4.91 11.29 -8.49
N TYR A 19 -5.21 11.47 -9.76
CA TYR A 19 -4.61 10.66 -10.82
C TYR A 19 -3.12 10.92 -10.97
N THR A 20 -2.33 9.83 -11.10
CA THR A 20 -0.88 9.88 -11.29
C THR A 20 -0.48 10.73 -12.50
N ALA A 21 -1.24 10.63 -13.60
CA ALA A 21 -0.98 11.42 -14.81
C ALA A 21 -1.09 12.95 -14.61
N LEU A 22 -1.74 13.38 -13.54
CA LEU A 22 -1.89 14.79 -13.15
C LEU A 22 -1.01 15.19 -11.96
N GLY A 23 -0.15 14.30 -11.50
CA GLY A 23 0.78 14.55 -10.39
C GLY A 23 0.21 14.20 -9.00
N GLY A 24 -0.92 13.50 -8.92
CA GLY A 24 -1.53 13.07 -7.66
C GLY A 24 -2.19 14.21 -6.89
N SER A 25 -1.92 14.33 -5.61
CA SER A 25 -2.40 15.42 -4.75
C SER A 25 -1.34 16.52 -4.57
N LEU A 26 -1.77 17.71 -4.18
CA LEU A 26 -0.85 18.77 -3.78
C LEU A 26 -0.42 18.57 -2.33
N MET A 27 0.88 18.57 -2.10
CA MET A 27 1.47 18.47 -0.76
C MET A 27 1.23 19.74 0.06
N ALA A 28 1.05 19.56 1.36
CA ALA A 28 0.96 20.68 2.30
C ALA A 28 2.35 21.32 2.52
N PRO A 29 2.42 22.61 2.94
CA PRO A 29 3.70 23.32 3.14
C PRO A 29 4.64 22.59 4.11
N GLU A 30 4.12 22.02 5.20
CA GLU A 30 4.91 21.26 6.18
C GLU A 30 5.54 19.98 5.59
N VAL A 31 4.86 19.32 4.65
CA VAL A 31 5.39 18.16 3.94
C VAL A 31 6.56 18.57 3.04
N LEU A 32 6.39 19.65 2.28
CA LEU A 32 7.45 20.21 1.43
C LEU A 32 8.66 20.65 2.27
N GLN A 33 8.41 21.25 3.45
CA GLN A 33 9.48 21.66 4.36
C GLN A 33 10.25 20.45 4.90
N ALA A 34 9.56 19.39 5.32
CA ALA A 34 10.19 18.15 5.80
C ALA A 34 11.08 17.51 4.72
N MET A 35 10.62 17.48 3.47
CA MET A 35 11.41 16.97 2.34
C MET A 35 12.65 17.83 2.09
N ASN A 36 12.50 19.16 2.12
CA ASN A 36 13.61 20.08 1.94
C ASN A 36 14.67 19.96 3.05
N ASP A 37 14.24 19.74 4.31
CA ASP A 37 15.15 19.54 5.43
C ASP A 37 15.86 18.19 5.37
N ALA A 38 15.14 17.13 5.01
CA ALA A 38 15.73 15.81 4.78
C ALA A 38 16.82 15.83 3.69
N ALA A 39 16.63 16.64 2.65
CA ALA A 39 17.60 16.77 1.55
C ALA A 39 18.97 17.30 1.98
N LYS A 40 19.05 18.06 3.09
CA LYS A 40 20.28 18.75 3.54
C LYS A 40 21.24 17.87 4.34
N SER A 41 20.86 16.62 4.69
CA SER A 41 21.65 15.80 5.61
C SER A 41 21.89 14.39 5.06
N PHE A 42 23.05 13.83 5.36
CA PHE A 42 23.32 12.40 5.21
C PHE A 42 22.83 11.66 6.45
N ILE A 43 22.12 10.56 6.26
CA ILE A 43 21.58 9.73 7.35
C ILE A 43 21.66 8.25 6.97
N SER A 44 21.51 7.37 7.96
CA SER A 44 21.28 5.95 7.71
C SER A 44 19.85 5.74 7.22
N LEU A 45 19.69 5.28 5.97
CA LEU A 45 18.37 4.99 5.40
C LEU A 45 17.67 3.83 6.14
N HIS A 46 18.44 2.86 6.65
CA HIS A 46 17.91 1.78 7.49
C HIS A 46 17.26 2.33 8.76
N GLU A 47 17.98 3.21 9.46
CA GLU A 47 17.51 3.83 10.70
C GLU A 47 16.30 4.71 10.44
N LEU A 48 16.32 5.52 9.39
CA LEU A 48 15.19 6.38 9.02
C LEU A 48 13.92 5.54 8.74
N GLN A 49 14.02 4.49 7.93
CA GLN A 49 12.89 3.60 7.64
C GLN A 49 12.37 2.91 8.91
N GLN A 50 13.27 2.49 9.79
CA GLN A 50 12.88 1.87 11.04
C GLN A 50 12.12 2.87 11.94
N LYS A 51 12.71 4.03 12.20
CA LYS A 51 12.11 5.05 13.09
C LYS A 51 10.81 5.61 12.55
N ALA A 52 10.73 5.88 11.23
CA ALA A 52 9.49 6.32 10.59
C ALA A 52 8.42 5.21 10.68
N GLY A 53 8.77 3.96 10.44
CA GLY A 53 7.86 2.83 10.56
C GLY A 53 7.34 2.64 11.99
N GLU A 54 8.21 2.67 13.00
CA GLU A 54 7.85 2.62 14.43
C GLU A 54 6.88 3.75 14.80
N ARG A 55 7.17 4.96 14.34
CA ARG A 55 6.33 6.14 14.60
C ARG A 55 4.95 6.01 13.96
N ILE A 56 4.88 5.62 12.69
CA ILE A 56 3.61 5.42 11.98
C ILE A 56 2.81 4.28 12.62
N ALA A 57 3.44 3.16 12.94
CA ALA A 57 2.78 2.04 13.59
C ALA A 57 2.12 2.45 14.91
N SER A 58 2.84 3.21 15.74
CA SER A 58 2.31 3.76 17.00
C SER A 58 1.10 4.68 16.78
N LEU A 59 1.15 5.55 15.76
CA LEU A 59 0.08 6.51 15.46
C LEU A 59 -1.16 5.83 14.85
N THR A 60 -0.98 4.71 14.15
CA THR A 60 -2.03 4.02 13.41
C THR A 60 -2.43 2.69 14.04
N LYS A 61 -2.08 2.43 15.30
CA LYS A 61 -2.43 1.21 16.07
C LYS A 61 -2.03 -0.10 15.36
N ASN A 62 -1.03 -0.05 14.51
CA ASN A 62 -0.50 -1.23 13.83
C ASN A 62 0.73 -1.79 14.56
N GLU A 63 1.07 -3.05 14.34
CA GLU A 63 2.28 -3.66 14.89
C GLU A 63 3.55 -3.17 14.19
N GLY A 64 3.43 -2.82 12.92
CA GLY A 64 4.53 -2.31 12.10
C GLY A 64 4.04 -1.49 10.91
N ALA A 65 4.96 -0.71 10.35
CA ALA A 65 4.75 0.06 9.13
C ALA A 65 6.03 0.16 8.31
N PHE A 66 5.88 0.28 6.98
CA PHE A 66 6.99 0.49 6.06
C PHE A 66 6.60 1.45 4.94
N ILE A 67 7.47 2.43 4.66
CA ILE A 67 7.26 3.41 3.59
C ILE A 67 7.87 2.88 2.30
N THR A 68 7.05 2.83 1.25
CA THR A 68 7.41 2.31 -0.08
C THR A 68 7.44 3.43 -1.12
N THR A 69 8.00 3.13 -2.30
CA THR A 69 7.87 4.02 -3.46
C THR A 69 6.56 3.75 -4.20
N GLY A 70 5.45 4.22 -3.60
CA GLY A 70 4.08 4.03 -4.09
C GLY A 70 3.42 2.72 -3.67
N ALA A 71 2.08 2.70 -3.76
CA ALA A 71 1.29 1.52 -3.40
C ALA A 71 1.60 0.30 -4.28
N ALA A 72 1.91 0.49 -5.57
CA ALA A 72 2.30 -0.60 -6.48
C ALA A 72 3.55 -1.34 -5.98
N ALA A 73 4.57 -0.60 -5.53
CA ALA A 73 5.74 -1.19 -4.85
C ALA A 73 5.35 -1.87 -3.53
N GLY A 74 4.38 -1.31 -2.82
CA GLY A 74 3.80 -1.92 -1.62
C GLY A 74 3.20 -3.30 -1.91
N ILE A 75 2.47 -3.46 -3.02
CA ILE A 75 1.92 -4.76 -3.46
C ILE A 75 3.05 -5.77 -3.67
N VAL A 76 4.07 -5.41 -4.45
CA VAL A 76 5.20 -6.31 -4.75
C VAL A 76 5.93 -6.72 -3.47
N LEU A 77 6.27 -5.75 -2.62
CA LEU A 77 7.00 -5.99 -1.39
C LEU A 77 6.19 -6.82 -0.38
N SER A 78 4.88 -6.61 -0.28
CA SER A 78 3.99 -7.41 0.57
C SER A 78 3.93 -8.87 0.12
N ILE A 79 3.83 -9.12 -1.19
CA ILE A 79 3.84 -10.48 -1.75
C ILE A 79 5.19 -11.14 -1.51
N LEU A 80 6.31 -10.44 -1.75
CA LEU A 80 7.65 -10.95 -1.46
C LEU A 80 7.83 -11.28 0.02
N ALA A 81 7.27 -10.47 0.92
CA ALA A 81 7.29 -10.75 2.36
C ALA A 81 6.51 -12.01 2.72
N CYS A 82 5.31 -12.18 2.16
CA CYS A 82 4.52 -13.40 2.37
C CYS A 82 5.23 -14.64 1.82
N ARG A 83 5.93 -14.51 0.68
CA ARG A 83 6.62 -15.58 -0.02
C ARG A 83 7.92 -15.99 0.66
N THR A 84 8.70 -15.04 1.15
CA THR A 84 10.05 -15.30 1.69
C THR A 84 10.10 -15.34 3.20
N ARG A 85 9.16 -14.72 3.90
CA ARG A 85 9.18 -14.51 5.36
C ARG A 85 10.49 -13.90 5.86
N GLY A 86 11.23 -13.18 4.99
CA GLY A 86 12.53 -12.62 5.28
C GLY A 86 13.68 -13.61 5.26
N ASP A 87 13.45 -14.86 4.87
CA ASP A 87 14.49 -15.87 4.73
C ASP A 87 15.39 -15.57 3.53
N LEU A 88 16.69 -15.39 3.78
CA LEU A 88 17.68 -15.06 2.75
C LEU A 88 17.88 -16.17 1.72
N VAL A 89 17.68 -17.43 2.12
CA VAL A 89 17.78 -18.59 1.21
C VAL A 89 16.60 -18.57 0.24
N GLU A 90 15.38 -18.29 0.71
CA GLU A 90 14.21 -18.19 -0.15
C GLU A 90 14.31 -16.96 -1.10
N ILE A 91 14.87 -15.84 -0.61
CA ILE A 91 15.16 -14.68 -1.47
C ILE A 91 16.15 -15.07 -2.58
N GLN A 92 17.22 -15.79 -2.25
CA GLN A 92 18.21 -16.23 -3.22
C GLN A 92 17.60 -17.20 -4.25
N LYS A 93 16.77 -18.14 -3.82
CA LYS A 93 16.07 -19.06 -4.74
C LYS A 93 15.18 -18.33 -5.75
N ILE A 94 14.53 -17.23 -5.34
CA ILE A 94 13.74 -16.40 -6.26
C ILE A 94 14.67 -15.72 -7.29
N ILE A 95 15.80 -15.18 -6.86
CA ILE A 95 16.81 -14.54 -7.73
C ILE A 95 17.34 -15.55 -8.75
N ASP A 96 17.63 -16.77 -8.32
CA ASP A 96 18.20 -17.84 -9.14
C ASP A 96 17.13 -18.54 -10.03
N GLY A 97 15.85 -18.21 -9.89
CA GLY A 97 14.75 -18.85 -10.60
C GLY A 97 14.47 -20.30 -10.16
N THR A 98 14.93 -20.70 -8.97
CA THR A 98 14.76 -22.08 -8.41
C THR A 98 13.71 -22.13 -7.29
N ALA A 99 13.06 -21.00 -6.99
CA ALA A 99 12.02 -20.94 -5.97
C ALA A 99 10.78 -21.76 -6.34
N LYS A 100 10.08 -22.27 -5.31
CA LYS A 100 8.80 -22.94 -5.51
C LYS A 100 7.78 -22.01 -6.18
N ARG A 101 6.81 -22.61 -6.85
CA ARG A 101 5.63 -21.88 -7.37
C ARG A 101 4.94 -21.13 -6.26
N SER A 102 4.45 -19.96 -6.57
CA SER A 102 3.74 -19.07 -5.64
C SER A 102 2.47 -18.56 -6.30
N GLU A 103 1.35 -18.73 -5.64
CA GLU A 103 0.03 -18.32 -6.12
C GLU A 103 -0.58 -17.28 -5.19
N ILE A 104 -1.15 -16.25 -5.79
CA ILE A 104 -1.95 -15.23 -5.10
C ILE A 104 -3.38 -15.37 -5.55
N ILE A 105 -4.27 -15.68 -4.61
CA ILE A 105 -5.71 -15.76 -4.89
C ILE A 105 -6.31 -14.35 -4.84
N MET A 106 -7.16 -14.04 -5.82
CA MET A 106 -7.87 -12.77 -5.92
C MET A 106 -9.28 -13.00 -6.49
N TYR A 107 -10.26 -12.30 -5.98
CA TYR A 107 -11.63 -12.35 -6.51
C TYR A 107 -11.69 -11.84 -7.95
N ALA A 108 -12.49 -12.48 -8.79
CA ALA A 108 -12.66 -12.05 -10.19
C ALA A 108 -13.19 -10.61 -10.26
N GLY A 109 -14.09 -10.24 -9.36
CA GLY A 109 -14.62 -8.87 -9.26
C GLY A 109 -13.65 -7.82 -8.72
N HIS A 110 -12.53 -8.25 -8.15
CA HIS A 110 -11.47 -7.35 -7.66
C HIS A 110 -10.37 -7.08 -8.70
N ARG A 111 -10.47 -7.65 -9.91
CA ARG A 111 -9.47 -7.48 -10.96
C ARG A 111 -9.34 -6.01 -11.37
N ILE A 112 -8.14 -5.47 -11.23
CA ILE A 112 -7.78 -4.09 -11.53
C ILE A 112 -6.43 -4.05 -12.27
N PRO A 113 -6.11 -2.96 -13.02
CA PRO A 113 -4.83 -2.88 -13.74
C PRO A 113 -3.58 -3.07 -12.88
N TYR A 114 -3.68 -2.78 -11.58
CA TYR A 114 -2.57 -2.93 -10.63
C TYR A 114 -2.31 -4.38 -10.20
N ASP A 115 -3.19 -5.33 -10.51
CA ASP A 115 -2.98 -6.75 -10.23
C ASP A 115 -1.79 -7.36 -11.02
N SER A 116 -1.32 -6.66 -12.05
CA SER A 116 -0.08 -6.98 -12.74
C SER A 116 1.14 -7.04 -11.81
N ASN A 117 1.12 -6.30 -10.68
CA ASN A 117 2.18 -6.32 -9.68
C ASN A 117 2.33 -7.68 -8.97
N ILE A 118 1.29 -8.52 -8.98
CA ILE A 118 1.38 -9.92 -8.52
C ILE A 118 2.40 -10.68 -9.36
N ARG A 119 2.37 -10.51 -10.69
CA ARG A 119 3.34 -11.14 -11.60
C ARG A 119 4.73 -10.52 -11.49
N VAL A 120 4.81 -9.21 -11.24
CA VAL A 120 6.10 -8.53 -10.97
C VAL A 120 6.78 -9.11 -9.74
N ALA A 121 5.99 -9.52 -8.73
CA ALA A 121 6.50 -10.23 -7.55
C ALA A 121 6.88 -11.71 -7.83
N GLY A 122 6.76 -12.17 -9.07
CA GLY A 122 7.06 -13.54 -9.48
C GLY A 122 6.04 -14.56 -8.99
N SER A 123 4.79 -14.16 -8.79
CA SER A 123 3.70 -15.05 -8.37
C SER A 123 2.64 -15.16 -9.47
N ASP A 124 1.98 -16.30 -9.53
CA ASP A 124 0.83 -16.52 -10.40
C ASP A 124 -0.44 -15.92 -9.76
N LEU A 125 -1.25 -15.30 -10.59
CA LEU A 125 -2.56 -14.83 -10.18
C LEU A 125 -3.61 -15.92 -10.38
N VAL A 126 -4.27 -16.33 -9.31
CA VAL A 126 -5.37 -17.30 -9.32
C VAL A 126 -6.67 -16.56 -9.03
N THR A 127 -7.61 -16.56 -9.96
CA THR A 127 -8.92 -15.92 -9.76
C THR A 127 -9.94 -16.88 -9.16
N VAL A 128 -10.81 -16.35 -8.30
CA VAL A 128 -11.92 -17.07 -7.67
C VAL A 128 -13.24 -16.30 -7.83
N GLY A 129 -14.34 -17.04 -7.96
CA GLY A 129 -15.66 -16.47 -8.22
C GLY A 129 -15.80 -15.96 -9.66
N ASP A 130 -16.83 -15.17 -9.87
CA ASP A 130 -17.12 -14.52 -11.15
C ASP A 130 -17.40 -13.00 -10.96
N ALA A 131 -17.94 -12.34 -11.98
CA ALA A 131 -18.23 -10.92 -11.93
C ALA A 131 -19.46 -10.56 -11.07
N ILE A 132 -20.25 -11.55 -10.65
CA ILE A 132 -21.53 -11.35 -9.95
C ILE A 132 -21.42 -11.79 -8.50
N GLN A 133 -20.77 -12.96 -8.22
CA GLN A 133 -20.74 -13.53 -6.88
C GLN A 133 -19.56 -14.47 -6.66
N THR A 134 -19.25 -14.71 -5.39
CA THR A 134 -18.32 -15.75 -4.94
C THR A 134 -18.88 -16.43 -3.69
N PHE A 135 -18.78 -17.75 -3.62
CA PHE A 135 -19.18 -18.54 -2.46
C PHE A 135 -17.95 -19.02 -1.67
N ASP A 136 -18.14 -19.25 -0.36
CA ASP A 136 -17.11 -19.69 0.58
C ASP A 136 -16.32 -20.90 0.04
N TYR A 137 -17.05 -21.95 -0.40
CA TYR A 137 -16.45 -23.19 -0.93
C TYR A 137 -15.58 -22.96 -2.17
N GLN A 138 -15.86 -21.92 -2.96
CA GLN A 138 -15.04 -21.59 -4.14
C GLN A 138 -13.69 -21.04 -3.73
N LEU A 139 -13.64 -20.19 -2.70
CA LEU A 139 -12.38 -19.70 -2.14
C LEU A 139 -11.60 -20.85 -1.50
N GLU A 140 -12.24 -21.66 -0.65
CA GLU A 140 -11.61 -22.81 0.00
C GLU A 140 -11.02 -23.79 -1.02
N ALA A 141 -11.77 -24.10 -2.11
CA ALA A 141 -11.31 -25.00 -3.16
C ALA A 141 -10.12 -24.49 -3.99
N LYS A 142 -9.80 -23.19 -3.92
CA LYS A 142 -8.63 -22.63 -4.61
C LYS A 142 -7.37 -22.62 -3.76
N ILE A 143 -7.51 -22.77 -2.44
CA ILE A 143 -6.36 -22.82 -1.52
C ILE A 143 -5.65 -24.17 -1.69
N ASN A 144 -4.33 -24.12 -1.89
CA ASN A 144 -3.47 -25.28 -2.05
C ASN A 144 -2.05 -25.00 -1.53
N GLU A 145 -1.13 -25.96 -1.65
CA GLU A 145 0.25 -25.86 -1.15
C GLU A 145 1.11 -24.79 -1.84
N HIS A 146 0.64 -24.20 -2.94
CA HIS A 146 1.30 -23.09 -3.61
C HIS A 146 0.72 -21.72 -3.23
N THR A 147 -0.40 -21.70 -2.50
CA THR A 147 -1.06 -20.46 -2.10
C THR A 147 -0.19 -19.69 -1.11
N THR A 148 0.25 -18.51 -1.52
CA THR A 148 1.13 -17.64 -0.74
C THR A 148 0.35 -16.59 0.05
N ALA A 149 -0.71 -16.03 -0.55
CA ALA A 149 -1.58 -15.03 0.09
C ALA A 149 -2.91 -14.91 -0.65
N ILE A 150 -3.90 -14.31 0.02
CA ILE A 150 -5.11 -13.79 -0.63
C ILE A 150 -4.95 -12.28 -0.77
N PHE A 151 -5.15 -11.77 -1.98
CA PHE A 151 -5.09 -10.33 -2.27
C PHE A 151 -6.50 -9.76 -2.40
N PHE A 152 -6.86 -8.85 -1.51
CA PHE A 152 -8.18 -8.24 -1.41
C PHE A 152 -8.12 -6.76 -1.81
N CYS A 153 -8.89 -6.34 -2.81
CA CYS A 153 -9.03 -4.91 -3.14
C CYS A 153 -10.19 -4.31 -2.36
N ALA A 154 -9.89 -3.38 -1.46
CA ALA A 154 -10.90 -2.66 -0.71
C ALA A 154 -11.55 -1.56 -1.58
N GLY A 155 -12.88 -1.47 -1.51
CA GLY A 155 -13.65 -0.44 -2.21
C GLY A 155 -15.12 -0.83 -2.31
N ALA A 156 -16.02 0.11 -2.03
CA ALA A 156 -17.46 -0.16 -2.07
C ALA A 156 -17.95 -0.65 -3.45
N HIS A 157 -17.35 -0.15 -4.53
CA HIS A 157 -17.67 -0.54 -5.91
C HIS A 157 -17.16 -1.95 -6.29
N LEU A 158 -16.31 -2.55 -5.48
CA LEU A 158 -15.75 -3.89 -5.68
C LEU A 158 -16.40 -4.94 -4.74
N ALA A 159 -17.21 -4.51 -3.79
CA ALA A 159 -17.73 -5.39 -2.73
C ALA A 159 -18.76 -6.42 -3.23
N GLY A 160 -19.53 -6.09 -4.30
CA GLY A 160 -20.66 -6.93 -4.73
C GLY A 160 -20.30 -8.37 -5.10
N PRO A 161 -19.30 -8.62 -5.95
CA PRO A 161 -18.99 -9.97 -6.44
C PRO A 161 -18.06 -10.77 -5.51
N ALA A 162 -17.46 -10.17 -4.50
CA ALA A 162 -16.52 -10.81 -3.59
C ALA A 162 -17.20 -11.22 -2.26
N LEU A 163 -16.60 -12.15 -1.53
CA LEU A 163 -16.89 -12.32 -0.11
C LEU A 163 -16.49 -11.04 0.65
N SER A 164 -17.11 -10.78 1.79
CA SER A 164 -16.67 -9.70 2.66
C SER A 164 -15.22 -9.91 3.11
N LEU A 165 -14.51 -8.84 3.43
CA LEU A 165 -13.15 -8.96 3.95
C LEU A 165 -13.12 -9.81 5.23
N GLN A 166 -14.09 -9.63 6.12
CA GLN A 166 -14.21 -10.43 7.35
C GLN A 166 -14.30 -11.93 7.02
N LYS A 167 -15.18 -12.31 6.08
CA LYS A 167 -15.32 -13.71 5.67
C LYS A 167 -14.07 -14.24 4.98
N THR A 168 -13.39 -13.41 4.20
CA THR A 168 -12.11 -13.76 3.57
C THR A 168 -11.04 -14.07 4.61
N ILE A 169 -10.94 -13.24 5.66
CA ILE A 169 -9.99 -13.45 6.77
C ILE A 169 -10.33 -14.74 7.53
N GLU A 170 -11.59 -14.97 7.89
CA GLU A 170 -12.05 -16.18 8.58
C GLU A 170 -11.66 -17.46 7.81
N ILE A 171 -11.82 -17.47 6.49
CA ILE A 171 -11.42 -18.60 5.66
C ILE A 171 -9.89 -18.71 5.62
N ALA A 172 -9.18 -17.62 5.37
CA ALA A 172 -7.72 -17.59 5.28
C ALA A 172 -7.05 -18.11 6.56
N GLU A 173 -7.58 -17.75 7.73
CA GLU A 173 -7.08 -18.20 9.04
C GLU A 173 -7.13 -19.73 9.20
N LYS A 174 -8.20 -20.41 8.73
CA LYS A 174 -8.31 -21.88 8.78
C LYS A 174 -7.14 -22.58 8.09
N TYR A 175 -6.58 -21.94 7.06
CA TYR A 175 -5.49 -22.47 6.23
C TYR A 175 -4.13 -21.78 6.50
N SER A 176 -4.09 -20.88 7.49
CA SER A 176 -2.89 -20.08 7.82
C SER A 176 -2.34 -19.29 6.60
N ILE A 177 -3.22 -18.82 5.74
CA ILE A 177 -2.90 -18.01 4.56
C ILE A 177 -3.02 -16.53 4.90
N PRO A 178 -2.00 -15.69 4.65
CA PRO A 178 -2.09 -14.26 4.92
C PRO A 178 -3.03 -13.53 3.95
N VAL A 179 -3.66 -12.46 4.45
CA VAL A 179 -4.52 -11.56 3.67
C VAL A 179 -3.84 -10.20 3.51
N ILE A 180 -3.64 -9.79 2.26
CA ILE A 180 -3.11 -8.47 1.87
C ILE A 180 -4.26 -7.62 1.35
N VAL A 181 -4.49 -6.45 1.94
CA VAL A 181 -5.54 -5.52 1.52
C VAL A 181 -4.95 -4.37 0.72
N ASP A 182 -5.35 -4.22 -0.53
CA ASP A 182 -5.11 -2.99 -1.28
C ASP A 182 -6.16 -1.94 -0.89
N ALA A 183 -5.76 -1.00 -0.08
CA ALA A 183 -6.52 0.15 0.39
C ALA A 183 -5.97 1.47 -0.17
N ALA A 184 -5.28 1.43 -1.31
CA ALA A 184 -4.55 2.58 -1.88
C ALA A 184 -5.41 3.84 -2.07
N ALA A 185 -6.73 3.70 -2.20
CA ALA A 185 -7.68 4.81 -2.38
C ALA A 185 -8.77 4.84 -1.30
N GLN A 186 -8.56 4.21 -0.15
CA GLN A 186 -9.59 4.05 0.89
C GLN A 186 -9.46 5.05 2.04
N LEU A 187 -8.96 6.24 1.78
CA LEU A 187 -8.96 7.38 2.70
C LEU A 187 -9.73 8.53 2.05
N PRO A 188 -10.61 9.25 2.79
CA PRO A 188 -11.10 8.94 4.14
C PRO A 188 -11.97 7.67 4.21
N PRO A 189 -12.39 7.18 5.39
CA PRO A 189 -12.18 7.74 6.73
C PRO A 189 -10.78 7.47 7.27
N VAL A 190 -10.32 8.28 8.24
CA VAL A 190 -8.98 8.17 8.83
C VAL A 190 -8.77 6.83 9.53
N SER A 191 -9.83 6.24 10.09
CA SER A 191 -9.79 4.93 10.75
C SER A 191 -9.32 3.80 9.83
N ASN A 192 -9.43 3.93 8.52
CA ASN A 192 -8.95 2.91 7.60
C ASN A 192 -7.44 2.67 7.70
N LEU A 193 -6.66 3.60 8.28
CA LEU A 193 -5.24 3.38 8.57
C LEU A 193 -4.98 2.25 9.60
N TRP A 194 -6.02 1.81 10.35
CA TRP A 194 -5.95 0.69 11.28
C TRP A 194 -7.13 -0.28 11.17
N HIS A 195 -8.22 0.10 10.51
CA HIS A 195 -9.44 -0.70 10.45
C HIS A 195 -9.19 -2.07 9.82
N PHE A 196 -8.57 -2.11 8.63
CA PHE A 196 -8.36 -3.38 7.93
C PHE A 196 -7.45 -4.36 8.67
N THR A 197 -6.43 -3.85 9.36
CA THR A 197 -5.42 -4.65 10.06
C THR A 197 -5.77 -4.88 11.52
N HIS A 198 -5.80 -3.81 12.32
CA HIS A 198 -5.97 -3.91 13.77
C HIS A 198 -7.39 -4.37 14.18
N GLU A 199 -8.43 -3.85 13.51
CA GLU A 199 -9.82 -4.16 13.89
C GLU A 199 -10.34 -5.42 13.18
N MET A 200 -10.06 -5.58 11.88
CA MET A 200 -10.56 -6.73 11.09
C MET A 200 -9.60 -7.92 11.07
N GLY A 201 -8.31 -7.74 11.31
CA GLY A 201 -7.32 -8.82 11.39
C GLY A 201 -6.59 -9.16 10.09
N ALA A 202 -6.70 -8.37 9.03
CA ALA A 202 -5.86 -8.55 7.84
C ALA A 202 -4.36 -8.43 8.19
N ASP A 203 -3.51 -9.19 7.52
CA ASP A 203 -2.09 -9.23 7.84
C ASP A 203 -1.36 -7.97 7.39
N LEU A 204 -1.72 -7.44 6.22
CA LEU A 204 -1.14 -6.23 5.64
C LEU A 204 -2.22 -5.37 4.97
N ALA A 205 -2.09 -4.05 5.08
CA ALA A 205 -2.87 -3.09 4.29
C ALA A 205 -1.95 -2.07 3.61
N ILE A 206 -2.27 -1.69 2.38
CA ILE A 206 -1.44 -0.87 1.50
C ILE A 206 -2.18 0.42 1.18
N PHE A 207 -1.53 1.57 1.36
CA PHE A 207 -2.06 2.90 1.07
C PHE A 207 -1.16 3.67 0.10
N SER A 208 -1.75 4.57 -0.70
CA SER A 208 -1.00 5.49 -1.55
C SER A 208 -0.76 6.81 -0.82
N GLY A 209 0.52 7.22 -0.72
CA GLY A 209 0.88 8.48 -0.06
C GLY A 209 0.48 9.73 -0.86
N GLY A 210 0.46 9.64 -2.19
CA GLY A 210 0.14 10.75 -3.10
C GLY A 210 -1.36 10.96 -3.36
N LYS A 211 -2.24 10.33 -2.58
CA LYS A 211 -3.70 10.51 -2.65
C LYS A 211 -4.21 11.36 -1.46
N ALA A 212 -5.17 10.86 -0.69
CA ALA A 212 -5.78 11.60 0.41
C ALA A 212 -4.79 12.01 1.51
N LEU A 213 -3.72 11.26 1.71
CA LEU A 213 -2.64 11.62 2.63
C LEU A 213 -1.89 12.90 2.24
N ARG A 214 -1.94 13.29 0.95
CA ARG A 214 -1.24 14.49 0.43
C ARG A 214 0.27 14.49 0.70
N GLY A 215 0.86 13.30 0.74
CA GLY A 215 2.29 13.10 0.78
C GLY A 215 2.93 13.14 -0.63
N PRO A 216 4.24 12.86 -0.74
CA PRO A 216 4.91 12.75 -2.03
C PRO A 216 4.18 11.75 -2.93
N GLN A 217 3.98 12.12 -4.21
CA GLN A 217 3.19 11.31 -5.14
C GLN A 217 3.74 9.89 -5.32
N SER A 218 5.05 9.76 -5.35
CA SER A 218 5.75 8.48 -5.46
C SER A 218 5.81 7.68 -4.16
N SER A 219 5.21 8.16 -3.07
CA SER A 219 5.22 7.44 -1.80
C SER A 219 4.02 6.50 -1.63
N GLY A 220 4.22 5.46 -0.84
CA GLY A 220 3.20 4.51 -0.40
C GLY A 220 3.50 4.05 1.02
N LEU A 221 2.52 3.43 1.64
CA LEU A 221 2.57 2.92 3.00
C LEU A 221 2.07 1.49 3.03
N VAL A 222 2.79 0.61 3.72
CA VAL A 222 2.29 -0.70 4.14
C VAL A 222 2.26 -0.73 5.66
N VAL A 223 1.13 -1.14 6.21
CA VAL A 223 0.93 -1.33 7.67
C VAL A 223 0.43 -2.75 7.94
N GLY A 224 0.65 -3.26 9.15
CA GLY A 224 0.12 -4.56 9.57
C GLY A 224 1.01 -5.29 10.55
N LYS A 225 1.00 -6.62 10.48
CA LYS A 225 1.74 -7.49 11.39
C LYS A 225 3.24 -7.31 11.28
N ARG A 226 3.91 -7.26 12.43
CA ARG A 226 5.34 -6.97 12.57
C ARG A 226 6.20 -7.89 11.72
N ASP A 227 5.95 -9.19 11.74
CA ASP A 227 6.77 -10.18 11.05
C ASP A 227 6.79 -9.97 9.53
N PHE A 228 5.65 -9.59 8.95
CA PHE A 228 5.60 -9.26 7.52
C PHE A 228 6.28 -7.93 7.20
N ILE A 229 6.16 -6.93 8.08
CA ILE A 229 6.85 -5.64 7.91
C ILE A 229 8.38 -5.84 7.98
N GLU A 230 8.89 -6.67 8.90
CA GLU A 230 10.31 -7.01 8.93
C GLU A 230 10.73 -7.80 7.67
N ALA A 231 9.89 -8.71 7.18
CA ALA A 231 10.15 -9.41 5.92
C ALA A 231 10.16 -8.44 4.72
N ILE A 232 9.31 -7.41 4.70
CA ILE A 232 9.38 -6.33 3.71
C ILE A 232 10.74 -5.63 3.81
N ARG A 233 11.16 -5.24 5.01
CA ARG A 233 12.44 -4.55 5.25
C ARG A 233 13.63 -5.34 4.73
N VAL A 234 13.64 -6.66 4.95
CA VAL A 234 14.69 -7.54 4.45
C VAL A 234 14.74 -7.59 2.93
N ASN A 235 13.60 -7.57 2.25
CA ASN A 235 13.51 -7.58 0.79
C ASN A 235 13.78 -6.22 0.14
N ALA A 236 13.53 -5.13 0.85
CA ALA A 236 13.49 -3.77 0.31
C ALA A 236 14.86 -3.09 0.26
N ALA A 237 14.91 -1.95 -0.42
CA ALA A 237 16.05 -1.02 -0.35
C ALA A 237 16.27 -0.53 1.10
N PRO A 238 17.53 -0.28 1.50
CA PRO A 238 18.73 -0.19 0.66
C PRO A 238 19.46 -1.51 0.36
N TYR A 239 18.97 -2.65 0.84
CA TYR A 239 19.58 -3.94 0.51
C TYR A 239 19.54 -4.20 -1.01
N PRO A 240 20.61 -4.78 -1.61
CA PRO A 240 20.64 -5.14 -3.03
C PRO A 240 19.91 -6.47 -3.28
N ARG A 241 18.61 -6.50 -2.99
CA ARG A 241 17.75 -7.69 -3.09
C ARG A 241 16.57 -7.42 -4.02
N LEU A 242 15.56 -8.30 -4.03
CA LEU A 242 14.41 -8.27 -4.94
C LEU A 242 13.70 -6.90 -4.98
N GLY A 243 13.55 -6.26 -3.83
CA GLY A 243 12.89 -4.95 -3.70
C GLY A 243 13.79 -3.74 -3.93
N ARG A 244 15.07 -3.93 -4.34
CA ARG A 244 16.02 -2.82 -4.51
C ARG A 244 15.55 -1.76 -5.50
N GLY A 245 14.83 -2.16 -6.53
CA GLY A 245 14.26 -1.26 -7.54
C GLY A 245 13.16 -0.34 -7.01
N PHE A 246 12.57 -0.67 -5.87
CA PHE A 246 11.49 0.09 -5.23
C PHE A 246 11.99 1.00 -4.11
N LYS A 247 13.11 1.67 -4.33
CA LYS A 247 13.75 2.56 -3.35
C LYS A 247 12.91 3.82 -3.13
N ALA A 248 12.46 4.05 -1.88
CA ALA A 248 12.01 5.36 -1.43
C ALA A 248 13.22 6.20 -1.00
N SER A 249 13.23 7.47 -1.34
CA SER A 249 14.28 8.42 -0.91
C SER A 249 14.03 8.88 0.54
N LYS A 250 15.08 9.43 1.19
CA LYS A 250 14.94 10.00 2.53
C LYS A 250 13.94 11.16 2.57
N GLU A 251 13.86 11.91 1.49
CA GLU A 251 12.92 13.01 1.31
C GLU A 251 11.48 12.50 1.26
N GLU A 252 11.23 11.43 0.52
CA GLU A 252 9.91 10.80 0.42
C GLU A 252 9.48 10.18 1.75
N ILE A 253 10.42 9.56 2.48
CA ILE A 253 10.15 8.97 3.80
C ILE A 253 9.77 10.07 4.79
N ALA A 254 10.55 11.15 4.87
CA ALA A 254 10.26 12.30 5.74
C ALA A 254 8.94 12.97 5.35
N GLY A 255 8.72 13.19 4.04
CA GLY A 255 7.51 13.81 3.53
C GLY A 255 6.26 12.98 3.83
N LEU A 256 6.30 11.66 3.64
CA LEU A 256 5.13 10.81 3.93
C LEU A 256 4.85 10.70 5.43
N LEU A 257 5.88 10.58 6.27
CA LEU A 257 5.70 10.60 7.73
C LEU A 257 4.98 11.88 8.18
N THR A 258 5.47 13.04 7.73
CA THR A 258 4.86 14.34 8.06
C THR A 258 3.42 14.43 7.52
N ALA A 259 3.15 13.92 6.32
CA ALA A 259 1.82 13.90 5.74
C ALA A 259 0.84 13.05 6.55
N ILE A 260 1.28 11.89 7.06
CA ILE A 260 0.46 11.03 7.93
C ILE A 260 0.17 11.73 9.27
N GLU A 261 1.16 12.34 9.90
CA GLU A 261 0.98 13.08 11.15
C GLU A 261 -0.02 14.24 10.98
N ALA A 262 0.12 15.01 9.90
CA ALA A 262 -0.83 16.08 9.56
C ALA A 262 -2.24 15.54 9.26
N TYR A 263 -2.34 14.41 8.55
CA TYR A 263 -3.62 13.79 8.23
C TYR A 263 -4.37 13.29 9.48
N LEU A 264 -3.66 12.73 10.45
CA LEU A 264 -4.23 12.23 11.69
C LEU A 264 -4.75 13.35 12.62
N THR A 265 -4.18 14.55 12.53
CA THR A 265 -4.56 15.72 13.36
C THR A 265 -5.54 16.65 12.66
N LYS A 266 -5.85 16.39 11.39
CA LYS A 266 -6.71 17.23 10.57
C LYS A 266 -8.17 17.17 11.02
N ASP A 267 -8.89 18.31 10.90
CA ASP A 267 -10.34 18.35 11.02
C ASP A 267 -11.01 17.82 9.73
N HIS A 268 -11.31 16.52 9.75
CA HIS A 268 -11.95 15.83 8.64
C HIS A 268 -13.43 16.25 8.46
N ALA A 269 -14.10 16.71 9.53
CA ALA A 269 -15.47 17.19 9.44
C ALA A 269 -15.53 18.52 8.68
N ALA A 270 -14.57 19.41 8.93
CA ALA A 270 -14.46 20.67 8.18
C ALA A 270 -14.17 20.43 6.69
N ASP A 271 -13.35 19.44 6.34
CA ASP A 271 -13.14 19.06 4.94
C ASP A 271 -14.42 18.57 4.28
N TRP A 272 -15.16 17.70 4.96
CA TRP A 272 -16.45 17.20 4.45
C TRP A 272 -17.43 18.33 4.20
N GLN A 273 -17.56 19.24 5.16
CA GLN A 273 -18.45 20.41 5.01
C GLN A 273 -18.04 21.31 3.84
N ARG A 274 -16.73 21.53 3.66
CA ARG A 274 -16.20 22.32 2.53
C ARG A 274 -16.54 21.65 1.20
N TRP A 275 -16.38 20.32 1.08
CA TRP A 275 -16.72 19.60 -0.15
C TRP A 275 -18.22 19.63 -0.43
N SER A 276 -19.07 19.44 0.59
CA SER A 276 -20.54 19.56 0.44
C SER A 276 -20.91 20.94 -0.06
N ASN A 277 -20.42 22.00 0.58
CA ASN A 277 -20.70 23.38 0.16
C ASN A 277 -20.23 23.65 -1.29
N THR A 278 -19.13 23.06 -1.71
CA THR A 278 -18.63 23.19 -3.08
C THR A 278 -19.57 22.51 -4.08
N VAL A 279 -20.04 21.30 -3.78
CA VAL A 279 -21.01 20.58 -4.63
C VAL A 279 -22.32 21.34 -4.73
N ASP A 280 -22.82 21.87 -3.60
CA ASP A 280 -24.07 22.66 -3.55
C ASP A 280 -23.96 23.97 -4.35
N SER A 281 -22.75 24.47 -4.60
CA SER A 281 -22.49 25.68 -5.37
C SER A 281 -22.45 25.44 -6.89
N TRP A 282 -22.39 24.20 -7.34
CA TRP A 282 -22.35 23.80 -8.75
C TRP A 282 -23.72 23.42 -9.28
#